data_33e1e4a660c3dfcad3707337bae38292
#
_entry.id   33e1e4a660c3dfcad3707337bae38292
#
_cell.length_a   1.000
_cell.length_b   1.000
_cell.length_c   1.000
_cell.angle_alpha   90.00
_cell.angle_beta   90.00
_cell.angle_gamma   90.00
#
_symmetry.space_group_name_H-M   'P 1'
#
loop_
_entity.id
_entity.type
_entity.pdbx_description
1 polymer ?
#
loop_
_entity_poly.entity_id
_entity_poly.type
_entity_poly.pdbx_seq_one_letter_code
_entity_poly.pdbx_strand_id
1 'polypeptide(L)'
;MKIFFTNPPLRELHFSRSQRSPGVIKSGTMYYPYWLAHAAALAESRDHEIYLLDCPADFINRDGLLQQIEDQKPDLIVLDTSTPSINFDLQTVEKIRQITDAKILMVGTHVTSEWHHCLEACPALDFIAMGEYDFTVSELAESLESKSPIREIAGLAYRDQSNSGSLIQTDVRLPIEDMDELPWIAPIYKRFLTPENYLFTIASQPMIMLIGGRGCKAKCFYCVYPQVMHGHNYRTRSLPHLIGEMKWIEQNMPEIKEIVFED
;
A
#
# COMPACT_ATOMS: atom_id res chain seq x y z
N MET A 1 3.75 -11.80 -13.05
CA MET A 1 3.36 -12.57 -11.86
C MET A 1 2.06 -12.06 -11.28
N LYS A 2 1.44 -12.79 -10.33
CA LYS A 2 0.20 -12.36 -9.65
C LYS A 2 0.51 -11.75 -8.28
N ILE A 3 0.07 -10.52 -8.05
CA ILE A 3 0.36 -9.74 -6.84
C ILE A 3 -0.93 -9.44 -6.10
N PHE A 4 -0.97 -9.78 -4.82
CA PHE A 4 -2.10 -9.53 -3.92
C PHE A 4 -1.76 -8.38 -2.97
N PHE A 5 -2.41 -7.24 -3.15
CA PHE A 5 -2.27 -6.07 -2.29
C PHE A 5 -3.37 -6.06 -1.22
N THR A 6 -3.02 -5.80 0.03
CA THR A 6 -4.03 -5.75 1.09
C THR A 6 -3.72 -4.78 2.22
N ASN A 7 -4.75 -4.09 2.69
CA ASN A 7 -4.83 -3.64 4.06
C ASN A 7 -5.34 -4.82 4.90
N PRO A 8 -4.51 -5.47 5.72
CA PRO A 8 -4.96 -6.58 6.53
C PRO A 8 -5.94 -6.12 7.62
N PRO A 9 -6.80 -7.00 8.14
CA PRO A 9 -7.71 -6.64 9.23
C PRO A 9 -6.95 -6.34 10.51
N LEU A 10 -7.47 -5.43 11.32
CA LEU A 10 -7.02 -5.25 12.70
C LEU A 10 -8.13 -5.72 13.64
N ARG A 11 -8.12 -7.01 14.01
CA ARG A 11 -9.24 -7.67 14.70
C ARG A 11 -10.55 -7.47 13.91
N GLU A 12 -11.63 -7.12 14.57
CA GLU A 12 -12.93 -6.79 13.96
C GLU A 12 -13.15 -5.27 13.90
N LEU A 13 -12.08 -4.49 13.76
CA LEU A 13 -12.12 -3.04 13.82
C LEU A 13 -12.16 -2.42 12.42
N HIS A 14 -13.00 -1.41 12.27
CA HIS A 14 -13.04 -0.52 11.12
C HIS A 14 -11.84 0.46 11.20
N PHE A 15 -10.65 -0.03 10.83
CA PHE A 15 -9.37 0.63 11.05
C PHE A 15 -8.82 1.20 9.74
N SER A 16 -8.77 2.52 9.63
CA SER A 16 -8.20 3.20 8.47
C SER A 16 -6.68 3.38 8.61
N ARG A 17 -5.89 2.83 7.67
CA ARG A 17 -4.42 2.93 7.65
C ARG A 17 -3.91 4.13 6.87
N SER A 18 -4.54 4.49 5.77
CA SER A 18 -4.04 5.50 4.84
C SER A 18 -4.09 6.93 5.37
N GLN A 19 -4.83 7.20 6.44
CA GLN A 19 -4.90 8.53 7.04
C GLN A 19 -3.64 8.86 7.86
N ARG A 20 -3.34 10.16 8.02
CA ARG A 20 -2.15 10.66 8.77
C ARG A 20 -2.08 10.18 10.22
N SER A 21 -3.20 9.83 10.81
CA SER A 21 -3.30 9.25 12.15
C SER A 21 -4.09 7.94 12.06
N PRO A 22 -3.44 6.83 11.67
CA PRO A 22 -4.11 5.55 11.53
C PRO A 22 -4.86 5.16 12.80
N GLY A 23 -6.12 4.76 12.65
CA GLY A 23 -6.94 4.45 13.83
C GLY A 23 -8.38 4.07 13.50
N VAL A 24 -9.11 3.76 14.58
CA VAL A 24 -10.57 3.61 14.55
C VAL A 24 -11.19 4.96 14.89
N ILE A 25 -11.92 5.52 13.94
CA ILE A 25 -12.56 6.83 14.12
C ILE A 25 -14.03 6.65 14.45
N LYS A 26 -14.48 7.29 15.53
CA LYS A 26 -15.87 7.20 16.03
C LYS A 26 -16.91 7.66 15.01
N SER A 27 -16.54 8.59 14.11
CA SER A 27 -17.40 9.03 13.00
C SER A 27 -17.56 8.00 11.87
N GLY A 28 -16.82 6.89 11.93
CA GLY A 28 -16.79 5.89 10.85
C GLY A 28 -15.92 6.28 9.67
N THR A 29 -15.11 7.34 9.78
CA THR A 29 -14.23 7.76 8.68
C THR A 29 -13.33 6.61 8.26
N MET A 30 -13.37 6.29 6.96
CA MET A 30 -12.55 5.29 6.30
C MET A 30 -11.99 5.89 5.03
N TYR A 31 -10.65 5.96 4.95
CA TYR A 31 -9.93 6.45 3.79
C TYR A 31 -9.68 5.31 2.81
N TYR A 32 -9.70 5.65 1.53
CA TYR A 32 -9.26 4.74 0.48
C TYR A 32 -7.79 4.32 0.69
N PRO A 33 -7.40 3.11 0.29
CA PRO A 33 -6.02 2.63 0.37
C PRO A 33 -5.17 3.18 -0.78
N TYR A 34 -5.13 4.53 -0.94
CA TYR A 34 -4.56 5.17 -2.13
C TYR A 34 -3.06 4.88 -2.33
N TRP A 35 -2.30 4.67 -1.26
CA TRP A 35 -0.90 4.27 -1.39
C TRP A 35 -0.75 2.87 -2.00
N LEU A 36 -1.49 1.88 -1.50
CA LEU A 36 -1.53 0.54 -2.09
C LEU A 36 -2.08 0.56 -3.51
N ALA A 37 -3.10 1.38 -3.77
CA ALA A 37 -3.72 1.47 -5.09
C ALA A 37 -2.76 2.03 -6.14
N HIS A 38 -1.90 3.02 -5.80
CA HIS A 38 -0.85 3.50 -6.70
C HIS A 38 0.17 2.42 -7.01
N ALA A 39 0.65 1.69 -5.99
CA ALA A 39 1.57 0.57 -6.19
C ALA A 39 0.94 -0.55 -7.04
N ALA A 40 -0.35 -0.85 -6.82
CA ALA A 40 -1.08 -1.82 -7.63
C ALA A 40 -1.26 -1.35 -9.08
N ALA A 41 -1.63 -0.08 -9.30
CA ALA A 41 -1.77 0.50 -10.63
C ALA A 41 -0.44 0.49 -11.41
N LEU A 42 0.67 0.81 -10.72
CA LEU A 42 2.00 0.76 -11.33
C LEU A 42 2.41 -0.68 -11.67
N ALA A 43 2.17 -1.64 -10.79
CA ALA A 43 2.46 -3.04 -11.06
C ALA A 43 1.64 -3.57 -12.25
N GLU A 44 0.36 -3.20 -12.34
CA GLU A 44 -0.49 -3.58 -13.47
C GLU A 44 0.00 -2.96 -14.79
N SER A 45 0.44 -1.70 -14.79
CA SER A 45 0.99 -1.03 -15.97
C SER A 45 2.28 -1.69 -16.48
N ARG A 46 2.89 -2.56 -15.68
CA ARG A 46 4.07 -3.38 -15.98
C ARG A 46 3.73 -4.85 -16.20
N ASP A 47 2.50 -5.13 -16.69
CA ASP A 47 2.01 -6.45 -17.08
C ASP A 47 1.91 -7.49 -15.92
N HIS A 48 1.80 -7.05 -14.66
CA HIS A 48 1.48 -7.94 -13.57
C HIS A 48 -0.04 -8.07 -13.36
N GLU A 49 -0.50 -9.28 -13.04
CA GLU A 49 -1.88 -9.49 -12.58
C GLU A 49 -2.00 -9.02 -11.13
N ILE A 50 -2.95 -8.14 -10.85
CA ILE A 50 -3.13 -7.59 -9.51
C ILE A 50 -4.49 -7.94 -8.92
N TYR A 51 -4.52 -8.04 -7.59
CA TYR A 51 -5.72 -8.07 -6.77
C TYR A 51 -5.54 -7.10 -5.60
N LEU A 52 -6.54 -6.30 -5.29
CA LEU A 52 -6.52 -5.36 -4.16
C LEU A 52 -7.67 -5.66 -3.21
N LEU A 53 -7.37 -5.81 -1.91
CA LEU A 53 -8.35 -6.07 -0.86
C LEU A 53 -8.13 -5.15 0.33
N ASP A 54 -9.17 -4.39 0.71
CA ASP A 54 -9.17 -3.56 1.92
C ASP A 54 -10.04 -4.21 2.99
N CYS A 55 -9.46 -5.13 3.76
CA CYS A 55 -10.20 -5.91 4.76
C CYS A 55 -10.99 -5.05 5.76
N PRO A 56 -10.44 -3.94 6.32
CA PRO A 56 -11.20 -3.08 7.23
C PRO A 56 -12.42 -2.43 6.59
N ALA A 57 -12.34 -2.02 5.32
CA ALA A 57 -13.45 -1.41 4.61
C ALA A 57 -14.56 -2.42 4.30
N ASP A 58 -14.17 -3.65 3.94
CA ASP A 58 -15.11 -4.72 3.58
C ASP A 58 -15.51 -5.60 4.78
N PHE A 59 -15.11 -5.24 6.01
CA PHE A 59 -15.38 -6.01 7.24
C PHE A 59 -14.91 -7.48 7.17
N ILE A 60 -13.83 -7.72 6.42
CA ILE A 60 -13.22 -9.04 6.28
C ILE A 60 -12.27 -9.27 7.46
N ASN A 61 -12.48 -10.37 8.18
CA ASN A 61 -11.61 -10.80 9.26
C ASN A 61 -10.37 -11.56 8.74
N ARG A 62 -9.50 -12.00 9.65
CA ARG A 62 -8.27 -12.71 9.26
C ARG A 62 -8.55 -14.01 8.50
N ASP A 63 -9.54 -14.80 8.91
CA ASP A 63 -9.87 -16.07 8.24
C ASP A 63 -10.37 -15.80 6.82
N GLY A 64 -11.19 -14.75 6.64
CA GLY A 64 -11.61 -14.29 5.32
C GLY A 64 -10.44 -13.84 4.44
N LEU A 65 -9.46 -13.12 5.00
CA LEU A 65 -8.25 -12.75 4.26
C LEU A 65 -7.45 -14.00 3.83
N LEU A 66 -7.27 -14.97 4.74
CA LEU A 66 -6.56 -16.22 4.41
C LEU A 66 -7.27 -16.98 3.29
N GLN A 67 -8.60 -17.07 3.33
CA GLN A 67 -9.39 -17.68 2.27
C GLN A 67 -9.21 -16.97 0.92
N GLN A 68 -9.24 -15.63 0.90
CA GLN A 68 -8.99 -14.85 -0.32
C GLN A 68 -7.59 -15.13 -0.90
N ILE A 69 -6.57 -15.24 -0.05
CA ILE A 69 -5.21 -15.57 -0.49
C ILE A 69 -5.14 -16.98 -1.09
N GLU A 70 -5.80 -17.98 -0.47
CA GLU A 70 -5.87 -19.34 -0.99
C GLU A 70 -6.60 -19.42 -2.34
N ASP A 71 -7.69 -18.66 -2.50
CA ASP A 71 -8.48 -18.60 -3.73
C ASP A 71 -7.71 -17.92 -4.87
N GLN A 72 -7.03 -16.81 -4.56
CA GLN A 72 -6.28 -16.02 -5.53
C GLN A 72 -4.94 -16.63 -5.93
N LYS A 73 -4.30 -17.42 -5.05
CA LYS A 73 -2.99 -18.06 -5.25
C LYS A 73 -1.93 -17.09 -5.80
N PRO A 74 -1.65 -16.00 -5.09
CA PRO A 74 -0.66 -15.01 -5.54
C PRO A 74 0.76 -15.57 -5.48
N ASP A 75 1.65 -14.97 -6.26
CA ASP A 75 3.10 -15.18 -6.18
C ASP A 75 3.75 -14.24 -5.15
N LEU A 76 3.20 -13.01 -5.03
CA LEU A 76 3.64 -11.98 -4.09
C LEU A 76 2.44 -11.39 -3.35
N ILE A 77 2.57 -11.24 -2.04
CA ILE A 77 1.57 -10.61 -1.17
C ILE A 77 2.18 -9.32 -0.60
N VAL A 78 1.51 -8.20 -0.80
CA VAL A 78 1.90 -6.88 -0.31
C VAL A 78 0.93 -6.44 0.77
N LEU A 79 1.40 -6.31 2.02
CA LEU A 79 0.60 -5.88 3.17
C LEU A 79 0.99 -4.47 3.61
N ASP A 80 0.02 -3.57 3.70
CA ASP A 80 0.23 -2.27 4.35
C ASP A 80 0.16 -2.41 5.88
N THR A 81 1.02 -1.67 6.59
CA THR A 81 1.05 -1.64 8.05
C THR A 81 1.27 -0.24 8.61
N SER A 82 0.92 -0.09 9.87
CA SER A 82 1.09 1.15 10.63
C SER A 82 1.48 0.85 12.07
N THR A 83 2.03 1.82 12.79
CA THR A 83 2.48 1.62 14.17
C THR A 83 1.42 1.03 15.09
N PRO A 84 0.14 1.46 15.07
CA PRO A 84 -0.87 0.86 15.93
C PRO A 84 -1.22 -0.60 15.60
N SER A 85 -0.97 -1.07 14.37
CA SER A 85 -1.39 -2.39 13.91
C SER A 85 -0.26 -3.42 13.78
N ILE A 86 1.01 -2.99 13.84
CA ILE A 86 2.18 -3.80 13.49
C ILE A 86 2.21 -5.19 14.14
N ASN A 87 1.97 -5.28 15.44
CA ASN A 87 2.03 -6.57 16.14
C ASN A 87 0.97 -7.56 15.64
N PHE A 88 -0.20 -7.06 15.27
CA PHE A 88 -1.26 -7.89 14.72
C PHE A 88 -0.98 -8.24 13.24
N ASP A 89 -0.40 -7.31 12.50
CA ASP A 89 -0.03 -7.51 11.11
C ASP A 89 1.09 -8.55 10.98
N LEU A 90 2.12 -8.55 11.84
CA LEU A 90 3.15 -9.59 11.90
C LEU A 90 2.56 -10.98 12.23
N GLN A 91 1.62 -11.06 13.17
CA GLN A 91 0.90 -12.31 13.44
C GLN A 91 0.08 -12.77 12.22
N THR A 92 -0.45 -11.83 11.43
CA THR A 92 -1.15 -12.15 10.19
C THR A 92 -0.19 -12.71 9.14
N VAL A 93 1.01 -12.15 9.02
CA VAL A 93 2.08 -12.69 8.16
C VAL A 93 2.43 -14.13 8.52
N GLU A 94 2.57 -14.43 9.82
CA GLU A 94 2.81 -15.81 10.28
C GLU A 94 1.68 -16.77 9.89
N LYS A 95 0.43 -16.32 9.93
CA LYS A 95 -0.73 -17.12 9.48
C LYS A 95 -0.75 -17.32 7.97
N ILE A 96 -0.45 -16.28 7.21
CA ILE A 96 -0.31 -16.37 5.75
C ILE A 96 0.75 -17.39 5.36
N ARG A 97 1.91 -17.39 6.01
CA ARG A 97 2.99 -18.33 5.73
C ARG A 97 2.58 -19.81 5.97
N GLN A 98 1.61 -20.08 6.83
CA GLN A 98 1.11 -21.44 7.09
C GLN A 98 0.28 -22.01 5.92
N ILE A 99 -0.24 -21.16 5.03
CA ILE A 99 -1.15 -21.56 3.95
C ILE A 99 -0.54 -21.36 2.55
N THR A 100 0.58 -20.65 2.40
CA THR A 100 1.19 -20.39 1.09
C THR A 100 2.69 -20.19 1.16
N ASP A 101 3.38 -20.55 0.05
CA ASP A 101 4.79 -20.26 -0.19
C ASP A 101 5.01 -18.93 -0.94
N ALA A 102 3.94 -18.17 -1.22
CA ALA A 102 4.03 -16.86 -1.84
C ALA A 102 5.01 -15.95 -1.10
N LYS A 103 5.70 -15.09 -1.82
CA LYS A 103 6.57 -14.09 -1.18
C LYS A 103 5.74 -13.05 -0.44
N ILE A 104 6.19 -12.64 0.74
CA ILE A 104 5.47 -11.69 1.60
C ILE A 104 6.31 -10.43 1.76
N LEU A 105 5.75 -9.31 1.35
CA LEU A 105 6.31 -7.97 1.43
C LEU A 105 5.44 -7.10 2.33
N MET A 106 6.03 -6.41 3.29
CA MET A 106 5.33 -5.37 4.06
C MET A 106 5.76 -3.99 3.61
N VAL A 107 4.80 -3.06 3.62
CA VAL A 107 4.97 -1.64 3.26
C VAL A 107 4.34 -0.75 4.34
N GLY A 108 4.61 0.55 4.29
CA GLY A 108 3.99 1.53 5.18
C GLY A 108 4.97 2.21 6.12
N THR A 109 4.45 3.13 6.92
CA THR A 109 5.28 4.05 7.73
C THR A 109 6.08 3.34 8.83
N HIS A 110 5.48 2.34 9.47
CA HIS A 110 6.16 1.66 10.58
C HIS A 110 7.35 0.84 10.10
N VAL A 111 7.16 0.01 9.09
CA VAL A 111 8.25 -0.85 8.57
C VAL A 111 9.33 -0.06 7.86
N THR A 112 9.04 1.14 7.34
CA THR A 112 10.06 2.04 6.82
C THR A 112 11.03 2.50 7.92
N SER A 113 10.52 2.78 9.11
CA SER A 113 11.32 3.22 10.26
C SER A 113 11.99 2.05 10.99
N GLU A 114 11.26 0.95 11.20
CA GLU A 114 11.63 -0.16 12.08
C GLU A 114 11.86 -1.47 11.30
N TRP A 115 12.32 -1.39 10.06
CA TRP A 115 12.48 -2.54 9.16
C TRP A 115 13.29 -3.68 9.77
N HIS A 116 14.40 -3.36 10.45
CA HIS A 116 15.29 -4.34 11.06
C HIS A 116 14.56 -5.15 12.15
N HIS A 117 13.91 -4.44 13.07
CA HIS A 117 13.14 -5.06 14.15
C HIS A 117 11.98 -5.92 13.60
N CYS A 118 11.28 -5.47 12.58
CA CYS A 118 10.18 -6.22 11.97
C CYS A 118 10.65 -7.52 11.32
N LEU A 119 11.78 -7.48 10.57
CA LEU A 119 12.36 -8.68 9.99
C LEU A 119 12.90 -9.64 11.07
N GLU A 120 13.52 -9.14 12.16
CA GLU A 120 13.96 -9.99 13.27
C GLU A 120 12.78 -10.67 13.96
N ALA A 121 11.71 -9.92 14.24
CA ALA A 121 10.55 -10.40 14.98
C ALA A 121 9.70 -11.41 14.19
N CYS A 122 9.72 -11.37 12.86
CA CYS A 122 8.90 -12.22 12.00
C CYS A 122 9.72 -12.91 10.90
N PRO A 123 10.28 -14.12 11.16
CA PRO A 123 11.02 -14.89 10.15
C PRO A 123 10.18 -15.29 8.92
N ALA A 124 8.86 -15.26 9.04
CA ALA A 124 7.91 -15.52 7.94
C ALA A 124 7.85 -14.39 6.90
N LEU A 125 8.30 -13.18 7.26
CA LEU A 125 8.36 -12.02 6.39
C LEU A 125 9.60 -12.08 5.50
N ASP A 126 9.42 -12.03 4.17
CA ASP A 126 10.52 -12.08 3.21
C ASP A 126 11.15 -10.69 2.97
N PHE A 127 10.31 -9.67 2.80
CA PHE A 127 10.72 -8.35 2.33
C PHE A 127 10.01 -7.20 3.04
N ILE A 128 10.66 -6.04 3.06
CA ILE A 128 10.07 -4.76 3.41
C ILE A 128 10.43 -3.76 2.31
N ALA A 129 9.44 -3.03 1.77
CA ALA A 129 9.67 -1.88 0.91
C ALA A 129 9.47 -0.58 1.70
N MET A 130 10.47 0.29 1.63
CA MET A 130 10.58 1.50 2.45
C MET A 130 10.31 2.76 1.62
N GLY A 131 9.79 3.80 2.26
CA GLY A 131 9.52 5.09 1.64
C GLY A 131 8.37 5.03 0.63
N GLU A 132 8.51 5.72 -0.49
CA GLU A 132 7.59 5.64 -1.62
C GLU A 132 7.84 4.33 -2.38
N TYR A 133 7.12 3.31 -1.99
CA TYR A 133 7.38 1.92 -2.35
C TYR A 133 6.82 1.48 -3.72
N ASP A 134 6.14 2.38 -4.43
CA ASP A 134 5.44 2.05 -5.69
C ASP A 134 6.37 1.32 -6.68
N PHE A 135 7.50 1.93 -7.01
CA PHE A 135 8.51 1.34 -7.91
C PHE A 135 9.23 0.15 -7.27
N THR A 136 9.51 0.18 -5.95
CA THR A 136 10.17 -0.92 -5.25
C THR A 136 9.37 -2.21 -5.35
N VAL A 137 8.03 -2.13 -5.22
CA VAL A 137 7.12 -3.28 -5.36
C VAL A 137 7.17 -3.84 -6.77
N SER A 138 7.06 -2.99 -7.79
CA SER A 138 7.09 -3.43 -9.19
C SER A 138 8.44 -4.03 -9.58
N GLU A 139 9.55 -3.38 -9.23
CA GLU A 139 10.91 -3.87 -9.50
C GLU A 139 11.20 -5.20 -8.78
N LEU A 140 10.68 -5.36 -7.54
CA LEU A 140 10.78 -6.64 -6.84
C LEU A 140 10.00 -7.74 -7.57
N ALA A 141 8.78 -7.45 -8.02
CA ALA A 141 7.97 -8.41 -8.77
C ALA A 141 8.67 -8.84 -10.06
N GLU A 142 9.19 -7.88 -10.85
CA GLU A 142 9.96 -8.14 -12.06
C GLU A 142 11.21 -9.00 -11.78
N SER A 143 11.94 -8.69 -10.69
CA SER A 143 13.15 -9.43 -10.32
C SER A 143 12.85 -10.85 -9.83
N LEU A 144 11.76 -11.05 -9.09
CA LEU A 144 11.32 -12.39 -8.67
C LEU A 144 10.88 -13.24 -9.86
N GLU A 145 10.18 -12.67 -10.83
CA GLU A 145 9.73 -13.35 -12.03
C GLU A 145 10.90 -13.74 -12.94
N SER A 146 11.82 -12.79 -13.19
CA SER A 146 13.01 -13.00 -14.03
C SER A 146 14.15 -13.72 -13.32
N LYS A 147 14.06 -13.94 -11.98
CA LYS A 147 15.13 -14.44 -11.12
C LYS A 147 16.40 -13.58 -11.16
N SER A 148 16.23 -12.28 -11.34
CA SER A 148 17.31 -11.30 -11.33
C SER A 148 17.72 -10.93 -9.90
N PRO A 149 18.96 -10.39 -9.71
CA PRO A 149 19.41 -9.97 -8.39
C PRO A 149 18.56 -8.81 -7.81
N ILE A 150 18.09 -8.98 -6.57
CA ILE A 150 17.28 -7.97 -5.87
C ILE A 150 18.11 -6.88 -5.16
N ARG A 151 19.44 -7.03 -5.14
CA ARG A 151 20.35 -6.10 -4.43
C ARG A 151 20.35 -4.69 -5.00
N GLU A 152 20.02 -4.54 -6.27
CA GLU A 152 20.03 -3.26 -6.98
C GLU A 152 18.71 -2.50 -6.84
N ILE A 153 17.68 -3.15 -6.27
CA ILE A 153 16.38 -2.51 -6.05
C ILE A 153 16.48 -1.54 -4.87
N ALA A 154 16.35 -0.25 -5.13
CA ALA A 154 16.37 0.75 -4.07
C ALA A 154 15.14 0.67 -3.16
N GLY A 155 15.31 0.97 -1.87
CA GLY A 155 14.23 1.00 -0.89
C GLY A 155 13.76 -0.36 -0.41
N LEU A 156 14.57 -1.43 -0.57
CA LEU A 156 14.23 -2.79 -0.17
C LEU A 156 15.03 -3.21 1.07
N ALA A 157 14.39 -3.92 2.00
CA ALA A 157 15.08 -4.66 3.05
C ALA A 157 14.62 -6.12 3.06
N TYR A 158 15.54 -7.04 3.33
CA TYR A 158 15.27 -8.47 3.28
C TYR A 158 16.29 -9.31 4.06
N ARG A 159 15.99 -10.61 4.23
CA ARG A 159 16.89 -11.59 4.82
C ARG A 159 17.68 -12.31 3.73
N ASP A 160 19.01 -12.20 3.76
CA ASP A 160 19.90 -12.90 2.82
C ASP A 160 20.04 -14.37 3.21
N GLN A 161 19.37 -15.22 2.48
CA GLN A 161 19.41 -16.68 2.66
C GLN A 161 20.81 -17.27 2.35
N SER A 162 21.61 -16.60 1.52
CA SER A 162 22.94 -17.05 1.11
C SER A 162 24.03 -16.76 2.14
N ASN A 163 23.77 -15.83 3.07
CA ASN A 163 24.73 -15.35 4.06
C ASN A 163 24.17 -15.46 5.50
N SER A 164 23.99 -16.69 5.96
CA SER A 164 23.59 -17.01 7.35
C SER A 164 22.32 -16.26 7.84
N GLY A 165 21.46 -15.81 6.92
CA GLY A 165 20.23 -15.09 7.26
C GLY A 165 20.45 -13.65 7.73
N SER A 166 21.59 -13.03 7.36
CA SER A 166 21.83 -11.61 7.67
C SER A 166 20.76 -10.71 7.06
N LEU A 167 20.40 -9.65 7.80
CA LEU A 167 19.45 -8.66 7.31
C LEU A 167 20.19 -7.63 6.45
N ILE A 168 19.66 -7.37 5.27
CA ILE A 168 20.22 -6.44 4.29
C ILE A 168 19.20 -5.33 4.04
N GLN A 169 19.69 -4.10 3.99
CA GLN A 169 19.00 -2.95 3.45
C GLN A 169 19.74 -2.49 2.19
N THR A 170 19.02 -2.29 1.11
CA THR A 170 19.56 -1.72 -0.13
C THR A 170 19.65 -0.19 -0.04
N ASP A 171 20.12 0.46 -1.11
CA ASP A 171 20.17 1.92 -1.19
C ASP A 171 18.79 2.54 -0.96
N VAL A 172 18.77 3.73 -0.39
CA VAL A 172 17.53 4.48 -0.16
C VAL A 172 16.89 4.87 -1.50
N ARG A 173 15.62 4.58 -1.66
CA ARG A 173 14.85 5.08 -2.80
C ARG A 173 14.57 6.56 -2.62
N LEU A 174 14.94 7.34 -3.62
CA LEU A 174 14.57 8.76 -3.67
C LEU A 174 13.07 8.91 -3.94
N PRO A 175 12.43 9.95 -3.41
CA PRO A 175 11.03 10.24 -3.72
C PRO A 175 10.81 10.43 -5.22
N ILE A 176 9.66 9.98 -5.71
CA ILE A 176 9.26 10.09 -7.12
C ILE A 176 9.19 11.56 -7.52
N GLU A 177 9.99 11.99 -8.49
CA GLU A 177 10.04 13.40 -8.90
C GLU A 177 8.89 13.76 -9.83
N ASP A 178 8.64 12.97 -10.85
CA ASP A 178 7.51 13.14 -11.77
C ASP A 178 6.32 12.30 -11.29
N MET A 179 5.33 12.95 -10.71
CA MET A 179 4.13 12.29 -10.19
C MET A 179 3.21 11.75 -11.29
N ASP A 180 3.40 12.16 -12.54
CA ASP A 180 2.64 11.66 -13.68
C ASP A 180 3.13 10.28 -14.18
N GLU A 181 4.30 9.81 -13.68
CA GLU A 181 4.74 8.43 -13.89
C GLU A 181 3.84 7.39 -13.18
N LEU A 182 3.09 7.82 -12.15
CA LEU A 182 2.14 6.97 -11.47
C LEU A 182 0.82 6.91 -12.24
N PRO A 183 0.34 5.71 -12.62
CA PRO A 183 -0.95 5.57 -13.28
C PRO A 183 -2.12 6.04 -12.41
N TRP A 184 -3.25 6.31 -13.03
CA TRP A 184 -4.50 6.62 -12.34
C TRP A 184 -4.95 5.47 -11.44
N ILE A 185 -5.45 5.79 -10.25
CA ILE A 185 -5.92 4.78 -9.29
C ILE A 185 -7.43 4.55 -9.37
N ALA A 186 -8.19 5.46 -9.95
CA ALA A 186 -9.64 5.31 -10.09
C ALA A 186 -10.06 4.00 -10.82
N PRO A 187 -9.36 3.52 -11.87
CA PRO A 187 -9.65 2.20 -12.46
C PRO A 187 -9.45 1.03 -11.50
N ILE A 188 -8.46 1.11 -10.59
CA ILE A 188 -8.22 0.10 -9.56
C ILE A 188 -9.36 0.10 -8.55
N TYR A 189 -9.76 1.28 -8.07
CA TYR A 189 -10.88 1.44 -7.16
C TYR A 189 -12.17 0.85 -7.72
N LYS A 190 -12.54 1.24 -8.96
CA LYS A 190 -13.74 0.73 -9.62
C LYS A 190 -13.81 -0.79 -9.66
N ARG A 191 -12.66 -1.44 -9.83
CA ARG A 191 -12.58 -2.89 -10.00
C ARG A 191 -12.57 -3.67 -8.70
N PHE A 192 -11.97 -3.13 -7.66
CA PHE A 192 -11.69 -3.88 -6.44
C PHE A 192 -12.36 -3.34 -5.19
N LEU A 193 -12.81 -2.10 -5.17
CA LEU A 193 -13.33 -1.46 -3.96
C LEU A 193 -14.81 -1.08 -4.10
N THR A 194 -15.52 -1.09 -2.99
CA THR A 194 -16.92 -0.69 -2.89
C THR A 194 -16.98 0.75 -2.34
N PRO A 195 -17.33 1.77 -3.16
CA PRO A 195 -17.28 3.17 -2.73
C PRO A 195 -18.11 3.49 -1.48
N GLU A 196 -19.19 2.76 -1.25
CA GLU A 196 -20.09 2.92 -0.10
C GLU A 196 -19.43 2.57 1.23
N ASN A 197 -18.34 1.79 1.22
CA ASN A 197 -17.59 1.40 2.41
C ASN A 197 -16.61 2.49 2.88
N TYR A 198 -16.42 3.54 2.07
CA TYR A 198 -15.51 4.64 2.39
C TYR A 198 -16.28 5.87 2.79
N LEU A 199 -15.91 6.46 3.91
CA LEU A 199 -16.59 7.60 4.49
C LEU A 199 -15.61 8.70 4.87
N PHE A 200 -15.85 9.90 4.36
CA PHE A 200 -15.29 11.13 4.89
C PHE A 200 -16.46 12.05 5.30
N THR A 201 -16.55 12.35 6.59
CA THR A 201 -17.76 12.90 7.21
C THR A 201 -18.25 14.22 6.63
N ILE A 202 -17.39 15.01 5.97
CA ILE A 202 -17.75 16.29 5.36
C ILE A 202 -18.04 16.17 3.86
N ALA A 203 -17.86 14.98 3.27
CA ALA A 203 -18.09 14.76 1.85
C ALA A 203 -19.44 14.11 1.57
N SER A 204 -20.02 14.42 0.39
CA SER A 204 -21.21 13.78 -0.13
C SER A 204 -20.93 12.33 -0.52
N GLN A 205 -21.80 11.41 -0.15
CA GLN A 205 -21.61 9.97 -0.39
C GLN A 205 -22.43 9.47 -1.59
N PRO A 206 -21.94 8.49 -2.36
CA PRO A 206 -20.58 7.91 -2.34
C PRO A 206 -19.52 8.92 -2.80
N MET A 207 -18.33 8.85 -2.20
CA MET A 207 -17.21 9.71 -2.57
C MET A 207 -16.01 8.87 -3.03
N ILE A 208 -15.03 9.51 -3.65
CA ILE A 208 -13.72 8.91 -3.99
C ILE A 208 -12.60 9.82 -3.48
N MET A 209 -11.50 9.21 -3.05
CA MET A 209 -10.30 9.96 -2.64
C MET A 209 -9.21 9.87 -3.70
N LEU A 210 -8.63 11.01 -4.03
CA LEU A 210 -7.43 11.14 -4.87
C LEU A 210 -6.35 11.91 -4.12
N ILE A 211 -5.12 11.81 -4.62
CA ILE A 211 -4.03 12.69 -4.23
C ILE A 211 -3.61 13.56 -5.42
N GLY A 212 -3.39 14.85 -5.15
CA GLY A 212 -2.87 15.81 -6.13
C GLY A 212 -1.35 15.85 -6.14
N GLY A 213 -0.71 15.41 -5.05
CA GLY A 213 0.73 15.38 -4.91
C GLY A 213 1.22 14.60 -3.70
N ARG A 214 2.54 14.56 -3.52
CA ARG A 214 3.23 13.94 -2.39
C ARG A 214 4.30 14.85 -1.81
N GLY A 215 4.59 14.66 -0.52
CA GLY A 215 5.53 15.49 0.22
C GLY A 215 4.83 16.58 1.02
N CYS A 216 5.49 17.12 2.03
CA CYS A 216 4.91 18.17 2.87
C CYS A 216 5.97 19.14 3.36
N LYS A 217 5.82 20.43 3.05
CA LYS A 217 6.73 21.50 3.49
C LYS A 217 6.67 21.78 4.99
N ALA A 218 5.60 21.34 5.67
CA ALA A 218 5.45 21.50 7.11
C ALA A 218 6.44 20.59 7.86
N LYS A 219 6.89 21.08 9.02
CA LYS A 219 7.83 20.35 9.90
C LYS A 219 7.16 19.99 11.23
N CYS A 220 5.96 19.45 11.15
CA CYS A 220 5.22 19.00 12.32
C CYS A 220 5.98 17.86 12.99
N PHE A 221 6.38 18.03 14.25
CA PHE A 221 7.23 17.07 14.96
C PHE A 221 6.57 15.72 15.21
N TYR A 222 5.25 15.68 15.19
CA TYR A 222 4.45 14.46 15.39
C TYR A 222 4.10 13.72 14.10
N CYS A 223 4.32 14.34 12.93
CA CYS A 223 3.92 13.74 11.66
C CYS A 223 5.05 12.87 11.10
N VAL A 224 4.79 11.59 10.95
CA VAL A 224 5.76 10.61 10.44
C VAL A 224 5.93 10.67 8.93
N TYR A 225 4.90 11.09 8.17
CA TYR A 225 4.88 10.96 6.71
C TYR A 225 6.02 11.68 5.97
N PRO A 226 6.30 12.97 6.23
CA PRO A 226 7.41 13.62 5.53
C PRO A 226 8.77 13.03 5.90
N GLN A 227 8.89 12.43 7.07
CA GLN A 227 10.16 11.92 7.59
C GLN A 227 10.49 10.53 7.04
N VAL A 228 9.50 9.67 6.82
CA VAL A 228 9.72 8.27 6.46
C VAL A 228 9.19 7.89 5.07
N MET A 229 8.23 8.65 4.50
CA MET A 229 7.59 8.29 3.23
C MET A 229 7.91 9.27 2.10
N HIS A 230 7.46 10.53 2.21
CA HIS A 230 7.32 11.42 1.06
C HIS A 230 8.30 12.59 1.03
N GLY A 231 9.10 12.77 2.09
CA GLY A 231 10.01 13.90 2.20
C GLY A 231 9.31 15.25 2.38
N HIS A 232 10.12 16.31 2.40
CA HIS A 232 9.64 17.69 2.61
C HIS A 232 9.46 18.48 1.32
N ASN A 233 9.85 17.93 0.16
CA ASN A 233 9.63 18.55 -1.14
C ASN A 233 8.24 18.14 -1.67
N TYR A 234 7.33 19.13 -1.80
CA TYR A 234 5.98 18.86 -2.32
C TYR A 234 6.04 18.80 -3.85
N ARG A 235 5.66 17.65 -4.41
CA ARG A 235 5.65 17.33 -5.83
C ARG A 235 4.21 17.07 -6.25
N THR A 236 3.78 17.64 -7.36
CA THR A 236 2.39 17.60 -7.81
C THR A 236 2.26 16.85 -9.11
N ARG A 237 1.12 16.19 -9.29
CA ARG A 237 0.66 15.72 -10.59
C ARG A 237 0.36 16.92 -11.48
N SER A 238 0.55 16.78 -12.78
CA SER A 238 0.15 17.81 -13.71
C SER A 238 -1.38 17.98 -13.76
N LEU A 239 -1.82 19.20 -14.07
CA LEU A 239 -3.26 19.45 -14.25
C LEU A 239 -3.91 18.58 -15.32
N PRO A 240 -3.29 18.35 -16.52
CA PRO A 240 -3.84 17.43 -17.50
C PRO A 240 -4.01 16.00 -16.94
N HIS A 241 -3.04 15.50 -16.17
CA HIS A 241 -3.10 14.17 -15.57
C HIS A 241 -4.25 14.05 -14.55
N LEU A 242 -4.38 15.02 -13.64
CA LEU A 242 -5.47 15.07 -12.66
C LEU A 242 -6.84 15.19 -13.32
N ILE A 243 -7.01 16.17 -14.23
CA ILE A 243 -8.27 16.38 -14.95
C ILE A 243 -8.63 15.15 -15.79
N GLY A 244 -7.65 14.47 -16.36
CA GLY A 244 -7.85 13.21 -17.07
C GLY A 244 -8.51 12.16 -16.20
N GLU A 245 -7.98 11.94 -15.00
CA GLU A 245 -8.54 10.98 -14.04
C GLU A 245 -9.94 11.40 -13.54
N MET A 246 -10.15 12.67 -13.23
CA MET A 246 -11.48 13.19 -12.84
C MET A 246 -12.53 12.96 -13.94
N LYS A 247 -12.19 13.20 -15.22
CA LYS A 247 -13.08 12.91 -16.35
C LYS A 247 -13.34 11.42 -16.51
N TRP A 248 -12.33 10.60 -16.27
CA TRP A 248 -12.50 9.14 -16.29
C TRP A 248 -13.49 8.71 -15.19
N ILE A 249 -13.39 9.26 -13.98
CA ILE A 249 -14.34 9.00 -12.87
C ILE A 249 -15.76 9.41 -13.29
N GLU A 250 -15.95 10.63 -13.79
CA GLU A 250 -17.25 11.12 -14.25
C GLU A 250 -17.90 10.18 -15.27
N GLN A 251 -17.11 9.64 -16.19
CA GLN A 251 -17.60 8.76 -17.25
C GLN A 251 -17.84 7.31 -16.82
N ASN A 252 -17.05 6.82 -15.87
CA ASN A 252 -17.00 5.39 -15.52
C ASN A 252 -17.56 5.06 -14.14
N MET A 253 -17.73 6.05 -13.26
CA MET A 253 -18.23 5.89 -11.89
C MET A 253 -19.31 6.98 -11.62
N PRO A 254 -20.43 6.97 -12.36
CA PRO A 254 -21.44 8.03 -12.27
C PRO A 254 -22.17 8.08 -10.92
N GLU A 255 -22.03 7.03 -10.10
CA GLU A 255 -22.53 7.00 -8.71
C GLU A 255 -21.76 7.93 -7.77
N ILE A 256 -20.52 8.27 -8.09
CA ILE A 256 -19.66 9.12 -7.25
C ILE A 256 -20.17 10.57 -7.28
N LYS A 257 -20.43 11.12 -6.10
CA LYS A 257 -20.95 12.47 -5.92
C LYS A 257 -19.88 13.51 -5.64
N GLU A 258 -18.77 13.08 -5.07
CA GLU A 258 -17.69 14.00 -4.65
C GLU A 258 -16.31 13.36 -4.77
N ILE A 259 -15.34 14.16 -5.19
CA ILE A 259 -13.92 13.80 -5.18
C ILE A 259 -13.26 14.57 -4.04
N VAL A 260 -12.64 13.87 -3.13
CA VAL A 260 -11.86 14.43 -2.02
C VAL A 260 -10.37 14.33 -2.34
N PHE A 261 -9.66 15.45 -2.28
CA PHE A 261 -8.21 15.46 -2.39
C PHE A 261 -7.59 15.40 -0.99
N GLU A 262 -6.73 14.42 -0.78
CA GLU A 262 -5.99 14.20 0.49
C GLU A 262 -4.51 14.47 0.25
N ASP A 263 -4.08 15.74 0.35
CA ASP A 263 -2.72 16.22 0.11
C ASP A 263 -1.98 16.63 1.39
#